data_0388565a4381a4086df1ab162c990346
#
_entry.id   0388565a4381a4086df1ab162c990346
#
_cell.length_a   1.000
_cell.length_b   1.000
_cell.length_c   1.000
_cell.angle_alpha   90.00
_cell.angle_beta   90.00
_cell.angle_gamma   90.00
#
_symmetry.space_group_name_H-M   'P 1'
#
loop_
_entity.id
_entity.type
_entity.pdbx_description
1 polymer ?
#
loop_
_entity_poly.entity_id
_entity_poly.type
_entity_poly.pdbx_seq_one_letter_code
_entity_poly.pdbx_strand_id
1 'polypeptide(L)'
;MTFRILAARSRLFVICSKIAAACYANETYMQAANTLTYTLPATNLHQNERTIKSTNLMLDPEYAYHRDYVRGMKTGFTTLAGRCFVTFARQAGHTYGLVILGSNSQNIFREAAELFDWAFTSPELHPAPAEPEAEPEKHGLSAFWHKVFG
;
A
#
# COMPACT_ATOMS: atom_id res chain seq x y z
N MET A 1 -2.71 1.48 -12.86
CA MET A 1 -1.97 1.33 -11.60
C MET A 1 -2.56 0.13 -10.88
N THR A 2 -1.81 -0.94 -10.72
CA THR A 2 -2.32 -2.20 -10.12
C THR A 2 -2.05 -2.18 -8.63
N PHE A 3 -3.10 -2.24 -7.81
CA PHE A 3 -2.99 -2.39 -6.37
C PHE A 3 -3.13 -3.86 -6.00
N ARG A 4 -2.28 -4.35 -5.12
CA ARG A 4 -2.50 -5.61 -4.43
C ARG A 4 -2.88 -5.32 -2.98
N ILE A 5 -3.98 -5.90 -2.52
CA ILE A 5 -4.47 -5.78 -1.16
C ILE A 5 -4.24 -7.11 -0.47
N LEU A 6 -3.48 -7.08 0.60
CA LEU A 6 -3.17 -8.24 1.45
C LEU A 6 -4.31 -8.44 2.45
N ALA A 7 -5.03 -9.55 2.38
CA ALA A 7 -6.37 -9.58 2.92
C ALA A 7 -6.93 -10.87 3.49
N ALA A 8 -7.74 -10.71 4.52
CA ALA A 8 -8.68 -11.71 5.00
C ALA A 8 -10.02 -11.65 4.25
N ARG A 9 -10.74 -12.80 4.14
CA ARG A 9 -11.94 -13.00 3.32
C ARG A 9 -13.26 -12.38 3.86
N SER A 10 -13.24 -11.40 4.77
CA SER A 10 -14.48 -10.84 5.30
C SER A 10 -15.07 -9.76 4.35
N ARG A 11 -16.41 -9.67 4.30
CA ARG A 11 -17.10 -8.64 3.50
C ARG A 11 -16.68 -7.23 3.93
N LEU A 12 -16.51 -7.01 5.22
CA LEU A 12 -16.07 -5.73 5.78
C LEU A 12 -14.68 -5.33 5.25
N PHE A 13 -13.77 -6.30 5.16
CA PHE A 13 -12.44 -6.09 4.60
C PHE A 13 -12.53 -5.61 3.14
N VAL A 14 -13.34 -6.25 2.30
CA VAL A 14 -13.53 -5.85 0.89
C VAL A 14 -14.05 -4.42 0.78
N ILE A 15 -15.00 -4.03 1.64
CA ILE A 15 -15.54 -2.67 1.66
C ILE A 15 -14.46 -1.67 2.05
N CYS A 16 -13.73 -1.92 3.13
CA CYS A 16 -12.63 -1.06 3.59
C CYS A 16 -11.56 -0.90 2.50
N SER A 17 -11.23 -1.98 1.79
CA SER A 17 -10.25 -1.96 0.70
C SER A 17 -10.69 -1.09 -0.48
N LYS A 18 -11.95 -1.13 -0.86
CA LYS A 18 -12.50 -0.29 -1.94
C LYS A 18 -12.48 1.18 -1.56
N ILE A 19 -12.90 1.50 -0.32
CA ILE A 19 -12.84 2.87 0.20
C ILE A 19 -11.39 3.36 0.24
N ALA A 20 -10.48 2.53 0.75
CA ALA A 20 -9.06 2.86 0.81
C ALA A 20 -8.47 3.16 -0.57
N ALA A 21 -8.79 2.35 -1.58
CA ALA A 21 -8.32 2.56 -2.95
C ALA A 21 -8.85 3.88 -3.53
N ALA A 22 -10.11 4.22 -3.29
CA ALA A 22 -10.70 5.49 -3.72
C ALA A 22 -10.02 6.69 -3.03
N CYS A 23 -9.75 6.59 -1.72
CA CYS A 23 -9.02 7.61 -0.97
C CYS A 23 -7.58 7.77 -1.49
N TYR A 24 -6.89 6.67 -1.76
CA TYR A 24 -5.52 6.70 -2.28
C TYR A 24 -5.43 7.35 -3.67
N ALA A 25 -6.45 7.22 -4.49
CA ALA A 25 -6.53 7.88 -5.80
C ALA A 25 -6.79 9.40 -5.71
N ASN A 26 -7.14 9.92 -4.53
CA ASN A 26 -7.41 11.35 -4.32
C ASN A 26 -6.16 12.04 -3.75
N GLU A 27 -5.51 12.87 -4.57
CA GLU A 27 -4.27 13.56 -4.19
C GLU A 27 -4.44 14.49 -2.99
N THR A 28 -5.53 15.26 -2.92
CA THR A 28 -5.80 16.18 -1.82
C THR A 28 -5.95 15.42 -0.49
N TYR A 29 -6.69 14.31 -0.53
CA TYR A 29 -6.81 13.43 0.63
C TYR A 29 -5.44 12.88 1.07
N MET A 30 -4.63 12.40 0.12
CA MET A 30 -3.33 11.81 0.42
C MET A 30 -2.32 12.86 0.92
N GLN A 31 -2.37 14.11 0.46
CA GLN A 31 -1.56 15.19 1.05
C GLN A 31 -1.90 15.37 2.53
N ALA A 32 -3.16 15.50 2.88
CA ALA A 32 -3.59 15.62 4.27
C ALA A 32 -3.23 14.37 5.10
N ALA A 33 -3.47 13.18 4.56
CA ALA A 33 -3.21 11.91 5.22
C ALA A 33 -1.71 11.62 5.47
N ASN A 34 -0.82 12.19 4.65
CA ASN A 34 0.64 12.10 4.82
C ASN A 34 1.22 13.20 5.71
N THR A 35 0.42 14.17 6.14
CA THR A 35 0.90 15.24 7.02
C THR A 35 1.03 14.72 8.45
N LEU A 36 2.25 14.68 8.97
CA LEU A 36 2.52 14.21 10.33
C LEU A 36 2.01 15.20 11.37
N THR A 37 2.30 16.50 11.17
CA THR A 37 1.88 17.56 12.05
C THR A 37 1.33 18.73 11.24
N TYR A 38 0.30 19.37 11.75
CA TYR A 38 -0.27 20.59 11.17
C TYR A 38 -0.62 21.59 12.26
N THR A 39 -0.17 22.83 12.12
CA THR A 39 -0.48 23.91 13.04
C THR A 39 -1.71 24.67 12.52
N LEU A 40 -2.80 24.57 13.26
CA LEU A 40 -4.00 25.36 13.04
C LEU A 40 -3.76 26.78 13.54
N PRO A 41 -3.96 27.80 12.71
CA PRO A 41 -3.81 29.19 13.14
C PRO A 41 -4.87 29.56 14.18
N ALA A 42 -4.61 30.66 14.89
CA ALA A 42 -5.58 31.25 15.79
C ALA A 42 -6.86 31.64 15.03
N THR A 43 -7.98 31.52 15.70
CA THR A 43 -9.30 31.89 15.17
C THR A 43 -10.06 32.76 16.16
N ASN A 44 -11.19 33.30 15.79
CA ASN A 44 -12.08 34.06 16.71
C ASN A 44 -12.57 33.25 17.90
N LEU A 45 -12.63 31.91 17.80
CA LEU A 45 -13.04 31.02 18.89
C LEU A 45 -11.86 30.46 19.69
N HIS A 46 -10.67 30.42 19.08
CA HIS A 46 -9.44 29.91 19.69
C HIS A 46 -8.31 30.90 19.41
N GLN A 47 -7.95 31.70 20.43
CA GLN A 47 -6.97 32.76 20.29
C GLN A 47 -5.51 32.27 20.15
N ASN A 48 -5.26 31.00 20.50
CA ASN A 48 -3.93 30.39 20.38
C ASN A 48 -3.88 29.41 19.23
N GLU A 49 -2.72 29.32 18.58
CA GLU A 49 -2.41 28.27 17.61
C GLU A 49 -2.48 26.89 18.28
N ARG A 50 -2.86 25.87 17.49
CA ARG A 50 -2.96 24.49 17.96
C ARG A 50 -2.29 23.56 16.98
N THR A 51 -1.30 22.82 17.42
CA THR A 51 -0.68 21.78 16.61
C THR A 51 -1.44 20.45 16.78
N ILE A 52 -1.87 19.89 15.68
CA ILE A 52 -2.43 18.53 15.61
C ILE A 52 -1.37 17.59 15.04
N LYS A 53 -1.32 16.38 15.56
CA LYS A 53 -0.42 15.31 15.08
C LYS A 53 -1.22 14.15 14.55
N SER A 54 -0.74 13.55 13.46
CA SER A 54 -1.33 12.34 12.91
C SER A 54 -1.30 11.20 13.92
N THR A 55 -2.36 10.41 13.97
CA THR A 55 -2.40 9.18 14.76
C THR A 55 -1.74 7.99 14.06
N ASN A 56 -1.31 8.17 12.82
CA ASN A 56 -0.50 7.19 12.10
C ASN A 56 0.98 7.37 12.47
N LEU A 57 1.44 6.64 13.47
CA LEU A 57 2.80 6.74 13.96
C LEU A 57 3.85 6.22 12.95
N MET A 58 3.47 5.45 11.93
CA MET A 58 4.41 5.02 10.89
C MET A 58 4.92 6.16 10.01
N LEU A 59 4.29 7.35 10.08
CA LEU A 59 4.77 8.57 9.42
C LEU A 59 5.85 9.30 10.24
N ASP A 60 6.00 8.97 11.51
CA ASP A 60 6.95 9.62 12.42
C ASP A 60 8.33 8.96 12.30
N PRO A 61 9.37 9.68 11.82
CA PRO A 61 10.71 9.10 11.66
C PRO A 61 11.34 8.59 12.95
N GLU A 62 10.90 9.12 14.11
CA GLU A 62 11.41 8.70 15.42
C GLU A 62 10.72 7.44 15.96
N TYR A 63 9.67 6.97 15.29
CA TYR A 63 8.92 5.82 15.74
C TYR A 63 9.56 4.49 15.29
N ALA A 64 9.64 3.50 16.18
CA ALA A 64 10.33 2.21 15.95
C ALA A 64 9.85 1.46 14.68
N TYR A 65 8.59 1.61 14.32
CA TYR A 65 8.00 0.96 13.15
C TYR A 65 7.82 1.90 11.95
N HIS A 66 8.49 3.05 11.96
CA HIS A 66 8.54 3.94 10.80
C HIS A 66 9.09 3.22 9.57
N ARG A 67 8.55 3.54 8.41
CA ARG A 67 9.06 3.10 7.10
C ARG A 67 8.90 4.23 6.10
N ASP A 68 9.97 4.66 5.46
CA ASP A 68 9.98 5.77 4.49
C ASP A 68 9.06 5.54 3.29
N TYR A 69 8.75 4.28 2.99
CA TYR A 69 7.87 3.90 1.90
C TYR A 69 6.37 3.91 2.28
N VAL A 70 6.00 4.13 3.55
CA VAL A 70 4.60 4.22 3.98
C VAL A 70 3.97 5.54 3.53
N ARG A 71 2.71 5.46 3.13
CA ARG A 71 1.90 6.58 2.63
C ARG A 71 0.55 6.60 3.31
N GLY A 72 0.30 7.63 4.15
CA GLY A 72 -0.96 7.84 4.87
C GLY A 72 -1.49 6.52 5.44
N MET A 73 -2.57 6.34 5.88
CA MET A 73 -3.88 6.92 5.85
C MET A 73 -4.43 7.13 7.26
N LYS A 74 -5.32 6.20 7.76
CA LYS A 74 -6.13 6.48 8.93
C LYS A 74 -6.13 5.31 9.91
N THR A 75 -6.00 5.64 11.20
CA THR A 75 -6.26 4.74 12.32
C THR A 75 -7.69 4.90 12.81
N GLY A 76 -8.24 3.86 13.41
CA GLY A 76 -9.55 3.89 14.06
C GLY A 76 -9.52 3.07 15.35
N PHE A 77 -10.36 3.45 16.30
CA PHE A 77 -10.54 2.69 17.54
C PHE A 77 -11.95 2.85 18.08
N THR A 78 -12.54 1.73 18.44
CA THR A 78 -13.66 1.65 19.39
C THR A 78 -13.45 0.44 20.29
N THR A 79 -14.06 0.43 21.47
CA THR A 79 -13.95 -0.70 22.40
C THR A 79 -14.38 -2.03 21.77
N LEU A 80 -15.40 -1.98 20.91
CA LEU A 80 -15.92 -3.17 20.25
C LEU A 80 -15.11 -3.61 19.03
N ALA A 81 -14.64 -2.65 18.23
CA ALA A 81 -13.90 -2.94 17.00
C ALA A 81 -12.40 -3.19 17.23
N GLY A 82 -11.86 -2.85 18.40
CA GLY A 82 -10.42 -2.82 18.62
C GLY A 82 -9.71 -1.73 17.81
N ARG A 83 -8.41 -1.86 17.66
CA ARG A 83 -7.62 -0.96 16.81
C ARG A 83 -7.72 -1.39 15.36
N CYS A 84 -8.03 -0.43 14.50
CA CYS A 84 -8.09 -0.61 13.05
C CYS A 84 -7.13 0.36 12.37
N PHE A 85 -6.55 -0.08 11.27
CA PHE A 85 -5.60 0.72 10.52
C PHE A 85 -5.70 0.46 9.03
N VAL A 86 -5.70 1.52 8.25
CA VAL A 86 -5.61 1.49 6.80
C VAL A 86 -4.43 2.33 6.39
N THR A 87 -3.56 1.78 5.56
CA THR A 87 -2.36 2.47 5.09
C THR A 87 -1.92 1.93 3.74
N PHE A 88 -1.06 2.66 3.05
CA PHE A 88 -0.42 2.23 1.82
C PHE A 88 1.09 2.30 1.96
N ALA A 89 1.77 1.53 1.14
CA ALA A 89 3.21 1.57 1.00
C ALA A 89 3.59 1.53 -0.48
N ARG A 90 4.60 2.33 -0.86
CA ARG A 90 5.08 2.38 -2.23
C ARG A 90 6.61 2.32 -2.25
N GLN A 91 7.15 1.29 -2.89
CA GLN A 91 8.59 1.07 -3.05
C GLN A 91 8.88 0.34 -4.36
N ALA A 92 9.98 0.66 -5.03
CA ALA A 92 10.45 -0.03 -6.24
C ALA A 92 9.38 -0.22 -7.34
N GLY A 93 8.50 0.78 -7.53
CA GLY A 93 7.41 0.72 -8.52
C GLY A 93 6.16 -0.05 -8.09
N HIS A 94 6.21 -0.76 -6.97
CA HIS A 94 5.07 -1.50 -6.41
C HIS A 94 4.33 -0.68 -5.37
N THR A 95 3.01 -0.84 -5.32
CA THR A 95 2.14 -0.20 -4.32
C THR A 95 1.26 -1.25 -3.67
N TYR A 96 1.33 -1.34 -2.36
CA TYR A 96 0.49 -2.23 -1.54
C TYR A 96 -0.43 -1.42 -0.64
N GLY A 97 -1.69 -1.84 -0.54
CA GLY A 97 -2.63 -1.35 0.46
C GLY A 97 -2.78 -2.38 1.59
N LEU A 98 -2.82 -1.90 2.81
CA LEU A 98 -2.98 -2.71 4.01
C LEU A 98 -4.20 -2.26 4.79
N VAL A 99 -5.02 -3.23 5.20
CA VAL A 99 -6.16 -3.04 6.10
C VAL A 99 -6.01 -3.99 7.27
N ILE A 100 -5.90 -3.47 8.47
CA ILE A 100 -5.90 -4.23 9.73
C ILE A 100 -7.18 -3.91 10.48
N LEU A 101 -7.88 -4.92 10.94
CA LEU A 101 -9.10 -4.82 11.73
C LEU A 101 -8.96 -5.62 13.01
N GLY A 102 -9.40 -5.06 14.14
CA GLY A 102 -9.47 -5.78 15.42
C GLY A 102 -8.12 -6.03 16.11
N SER A 103 -7.08 -5.27 15.80
CA SER A 103 -5.79 -5.34 16.50
C SER A 103 -5.82 -4.59 17.82
N ASN A 104 -4.68 -4.51 18.50
CA ASN A 104 -4.47 -3.79 19.76
C ASN A 104 -3.45 -2.64 19.60
N SER A 105 -3.33 -1.81 20.63
CA SER A 105 -2.46 -0.63 20.61
C SER A 105 -0.96 -0.95 20.56
N GLN A 106 -0.55 -2.13 21.00
CA GLN A 106 0.85 -2.54 21.05
C GLN A 106 1.34 -3.11 19.72
N ASN A 107 0.45 -3.76 18.98
CA ASN A 107 0.82 -4.57 17.83
C ASN A 107 0.51 -3.96 16.47
N ILE A 108 -0.50 -3.09 16.37
CA ILE A 108 -1.05 -2.65 15.07
C ILE A 108 0.00 -2.08 14.09
N PHE A 109 0.95 -1.31 14.56
CA PHE A 109 2.02 -0.74 13.71
C PHE A 109 3.14 -1.74 13.46
N ARG A 110 3.42 -2.64 14.43
CA ARG A 110 4.36 -3.74 14.23
C ARG A 110 3.84 -4.71 13.17
N GLU A 111 2.59 -5.11 13.27
CA GLU A 111 1.91 -5.96 12.27
C GLU A 111 1.94 -5.32 10.88
N ALA A 112 1.69 -4.01 10.79
CA ALA A 112 1.74 -3.29 9.53
C ALA A 112 3.15 -3.28 8.93
N ALA A 113 4.18 -3.03 9.74
CA ALA A 113 5.57 -3.03 9.29
C ALA A 113 6.00 -4.42 8.78
N GLU A 114 5.74 -5.48 9.57
CA GLU A 114 6.05 -6.86 9.21
C GLU A 114 5.35 -7.30 7.92
N LEU A 115 4.08 -6.95 7.74
CA LEU A 115 3.31 -7.27 6.53
C LEU A 115 3.83 -6.53 5.29
N PHE A 116 4.23 -5.28 5.41
CA PHE A 116 4.85 -4.56 4.29
C PHE A 116 6.24 -5.09 3.98
N ASP A 117 7.08 -5.34 4.99
CA ASP A 117 8.40 -5.92 4.80
C ASP A 117 8.27 -7.29 4.07
N TRP A 118 7.32 -8.12 4.47
CA TRP A 118 7.00 -9.36 3.75
C TRP A 118 6.51 -9.09 2.32
N ALA A 119 5.60 -8.15 2.12
CA ALA A 119 5.04 -7.87 0.81
C ALA A 119 6.10 -7.40 -0.21
N PHE A 120 7.08 -6.63 0.23
CA PHE A 120 8.16 -6.15 -0.65
C PHE A 120 9.27 -7.16 -0.87
N THR A 121 9.38 -8.20 -0.04
CA THR A 121 10.44 -9.24 -0.15
C THR A 121 9.91 -10.57 -0.69
N SER A 122 8.58 -10.77 -0.74
CA SER A 122 7.98 -12.04 -1.14
C SER A 122 8.10 -12.29 -2.65
N PRO A 123 8.76 -13.39 -3.09
CA PRO A 123 8.82 -13.75 -4.51
C PRO A 123 7.46 -14.05 -5.12
N GLU A 124 6.48 -14.48 -4.31
CA GLU A 124 5.12 -14.77 -4.78
C GLU A 124 4.38 -13.52 -5.25
N LEU A 125 4.70 -12.36 -4.66
CA LEU A 125 4.12 -11.07 -5.03
C LEU A 125 4.91 -10.36 -6.12
N HIS A 126 6.16 -10.76 -6.33
CA HIS A 126 7.07 -10.26 -7.34
C HIS A 126 7.61 -11.42 -8.19
N PRO A 127 6.76 -12.11 -8.97
CA PRO A 127 7.27 -13.13 -9.88
C PRO A 127 8.30 -12.47 -10.81
N ALA A 128 9.42 -13.14 -11.02
CA ALA A 128 10.38 -12.72 -12.04
C ALA A 128 9.63 -12.50 -13.37
N PRO A 129 10.00 -11.50 -14.18
CA PRO A 129 9.46 -11.37 -15.53
C PRO A 129 9.52 -12.75 -16.19
N ALA A 130 8.39 -13.22 -16.72
CA ALA A 130 8.39 -14.45 -17.50
C ALA A 130 9.52 -14.29 -18.54
N GLU A 131 10.42 -15.25 -18.59
CA GLU A 131 11.40 -15.31 -19.70
C GLU A 131 10.59 -15.20 -20.99
N PRO A 132 10.96 -14.33 -21.93
CA PRO A 132 10.26 -14.25 -23.20
C PRO A 132 10.23 -15.68 -23.75
N GLU A 133 9.00 -16.20 -23.96
CA GLU A 133 8.85 -17.48 -24.65
C GLU A 133 9.71 -17.41 -25.90
N ALA A 134 10.69 -18.31 -26.02
CA ALA A 134 11.54 -18.38 -27.17
C ALA A 134 10.61 -18.43 -28.39
N GLU A 135 10.68 -17.43 -29.27
CA GLU A 135 9.89 -17.44 -30.49
C GLU A 135 10.14 -18.81 -31.14
N PRO A 136 9.08 -19.54 -31.54
CA PRO A 136 9.26 -20.82 -32.19
C PRO A 136 10.16 -20.57 -33.40
N GLU A 137 11.35 -21.19 -33.37
CA GLU A 137 12.29 -21.11 -34.49
C GLU A 137 11.51 -21.36 -35.77
N LYS A 138 11.53 -20.37 -36.64
CA LYS A 138 10.93 -20.49 -38.00
C LYS A 138 11.76 -21.48 -38.82
N HIS A 139 11.79 -22.72 -38.37
CA HIS A 139 12.30 -23.81 -39.18
C HIS A 139 11.27 -24.10 -40.28
N GLY A 140 11.62 -23.80 -41.49
CA GLY A 140 11.05 -24.56 -42.54
C GLY A 140 10.57 -23.89 -43.81
N LEU A 141 10.73 -22.59 -44.02
CA LEU A 141 10.38 -22.06 -45.35
C LEU A 141 11.55 -22.09 -46.36
N SER A 142 12.79 -21.97 -45.92
CA SER A 142 13.95 -22.03 -46.86
C SER A 142 14.23 -23.44 -47.36
N ALA A 143 14.05 -24.47 -46.50
CA ALA A 143 14.24 -25.87 -46.90
C ALA A 143 13.11 -26.37 -47.85
N PHE A 144 11.92 -25.83 -47.75
CA PHE A 144 10.80 -26.17 -48.65
C PHE A 144 11.03 -25.64 -50.07
N TRP A 145 11.55 -24.42 -50.22
CA TRP A 145 11.82 -23.80 -51.52
C TRP A 145 12.94 -24.49 -52.31
N HIS A 146 14.01 -24.97 -51.64
CA HIS A 146 15.07 -25.73 -52.31
C HIS A 146 14.63 -27.11 -52.79
N LYS A 147 13.58 -27.67 -52.21
CA LYS A 147 13.08 -29.02 -52.61
C LYS A 147 12.07 -28.99 -53.74
N VAL A 148 11.47 -27.83 -54.02
CA VAL A 148 10.39 -27.67 -55.03
C VAL A 148 10.92 -26.99 -56.31
N PHE A 149 11.98 -26.19 -56.23
CA PHE A 149 12.48 -25.39 -57.37
C PHE A 149 13.99 -25.50 -57.62
N GLY A 150 14.68 -26.53 -57.04
CA GLY A 150 16.09 -26.83 -57.29
C GLY A 150 16.26 -27.97 -58.28
#